data_2a3aca79577f717219ffdd67f84ddd08
#
_entry.id   2a3aca79577f717219ffdd67f84ddd08
#
_cell.length_a   1.000
_cell.length_b   1.000
_cell.length_c   1.000
_cell.angle_alpha   90.00
_cell.angle_beta   90.00
_cell.angle_gamma   90.00
#
_symmetry.space_group_name_H-M   'P 1'
#
loop_
_entity.id
_entity.type
_entity.pdbx_description
1 polymer ?
#
loop_
_entity_poly.entity_id
_entity_poly.type
_entity_poly.pdbx_seq_one_letter_code
_entity_poly.pdbx_strand_id
1 'polypeptide(L)'
;MTTRAARGEVVPPRADWPEPAPQTEAGALLTEVVLTTFRLNARVLDAAQQLAAAGGLTAAWWQVLGGVLDQPRTVAEVSRRMGVSRQGVLRIADLLVERGLAEYRTNPAHRRAQLLACTEAGYWAIRQIAVVTHPWTDRIGEQVGAADLRSLLATMQRLVKVLETADGQENSAL
;
A
#
# COMPACT_ATOMS: atom_id res chain seq x y z
N MET A 1 35.97 16.88 13.95
CA MET A 1 35.45 15.70 13.24
C MET A 1 34.54 16.19 12.14
N THR A 2 34.89 15.94 10.90
CA THR A 2 34.10 16.40 9.73
C THR A 2 33.00 15.37 9.45
N THR A 3 31.73 15.78 9.61
CA THR A 3 30.57 14.93 9.31
C THR A 3 30.33 14.89 7.80
N ARG A 4 30.18 13.71 7.18
CA ARG A 4 29.81 13.56 5.76
C ARG A 4 28.30 13.36 5.62
N ALA A 5 27.68 14.04 4.67
CA ALA A 5 26.30 13.81 4.27
C ALA A 5 26.14 12.45 3.56
N ALA A 6 24.89 11.96 3.43
CA ALA A 6 24.58 10.67 2.81
C ALA A 6 25.11 10.51 1.35
N ARG A 7 25.36 11.61 0.64
CA ARG A 7 25.95 11.64 -0.72
C ARG A 7 27.48 11.81 -0.75
N GLY A 8 28.15 11.71 0.41
CA GLY A 8 29.61 11.88 0.51
C GLY A 8 30.09 13.33 0.52
N GLU A 9 29.18 14.30 0.50
CA GLU A 9 29.48 15.72 0.61
C GLU A 9 29.86 16.09 2.05
N VAL A 10 30.73 17.08 2.21
CA VAL A 10 31.07 17.62 3.52
C VAL A 10 29.89 18.45 4.01
N VAL A 11 29.37 18.14 5.22
CA VAL A 11 28.30 18.93 5.83
C VAL A 11 28.85 20.31 6.20
N PRO A 12 28.31 21.42 5.65
CA PRO A 12 28.76 22.75 5.99
C PRO A 12 28.46 23.11 7.46
N PRO A 13 29.09 24.13 8.03
CA PRO A 13 28.72 24.64 9.32
C PRO A 13 27.25 25.02 9.39
N ARG A 14 26.62 24.90 10.57
CA ARG A 14 25.18 25.18 10.72
C ARG A 14 24.74 26.56 10.28
N ALA A 15 25.65 27.55 10.43
CA ALA A 15 25.39 28.93 10.01
C ALA A 15 25.20 29.09 8.49
N ASP A 16 25.72 28.14 7.73
CA ASP A 16 25.67 28.13 6.24
C ASP A 16 24.56 27.24 5.70
N TRP A 17 23.70 26.69 6.60
CA TRP A 17 22.59 25.85 6.13
C TRP A 17 21.50 26.70 5.47
N PRO A 18 20.94 26.23 4.34
CA PRO A 18 19.85 26.95 3.71
C PRO A 18 18.63 27.00 4.63
N GLU A 19 18.03 28.17 4.77
CA GLU A 19 16.76 28.31 5.46
C GLU A 19 15.63 27.79 4.58
N PRO A 20 14.77 26.88 5.09
CA PRO A 20 13.62 26.42 4.34
C PRO A 20 12.61 27.57 4.18
N ALA A 21 11.92 27.61 3.04
CA ALA A 21 10.82 28.54 2.84
C ALA A 21 9.72 28.35 3.91
N PRO A 22 9.04 29.41 4.35
CA PRO A 22 7.92 29.29 5.27
C PRO A 22 6.83 28.38 4.70
N GLN A 23 6.33 27.46 5.52
CA GLN A 23 5.20 26.63 5.14
C GLN A 23 3.89 27.41 5.20
N THR A 24 2.97 27.11 4.26
CA THR A 24 1.57 27.51 4.40
C THR A 24 0.89 26.63 5.48
N GLU A 25 -0.23 27.07 6.02
CA GLU A 25 -1.06 26.26 6.93
C GLU A 25 -1.40 24.89 6.32
N ALA A 26 -1.81 24.88 5.05
CA ALA A 26 -2.11 23.63 4.32
C ALA A 26 -0.88 22.71 4.20
N GLY A 27 0.30 23.26 3.96
CA GLY A 27 1.56 22.51 3.90
C GLY A 27 1.93 21.91 5.25
N ALA A 28 1.77 22.65 6.33
CA ALA A 28 2.00 22.14 7.68
C ALA A 28 1.02 21.02 8.05
N LEU A 29 -0.28 21.18 7.75
CA LEU A 29 -1.28 20.15 7.95
C LEU A 29 -1.01 18.89 7.11
N LEU A 30 -0.57 19.05 5.86
CA LEU A 30 -0.18 17.90 5.04
C LEU A 30 0.99 17.13 5.64
N THR A 31 1.97 17.82 6.21
CA THR A 31 3.09 17.17 6.91
C THR A 31 2.60 16.30 8.07
N GLU A 32 1.69 16.82 8.90
CA GLU A 32 1.08 16.06 9.99
C GLU A 32 0.26 14.86 9.50
N VAL A 33 -0.49 15.02 8.40
CA VAL A 33 -1.21 13.92 7.74
C VAL A 33 -0.25 12.83 7.29
N VAL A 34 0.87 13.18 6.65
CA VAL A 34 1.88 12.20 6.20
C VAL A 34 2.49 11.45 7.39
N LEU A 35 2.92 12.15 8.44
CA LEU A 35 3.46 11.52 9.64
C LEU A 35 2.45 10.61 10.34
N THR A 36 1.18 11.03 10.39
CA THR A 36 0.09 10.22 10.93
C THR A 36 -0.18 8.99 10.07
N THR A 37 -0.09 9.12 8.74
CA THR A 37 -0.25 8.00 7.81
C THR A 37 0.83 6.93 8.02
N PHE A 38 2.08 7.30 8.26
CA PHE A 38 3.13 6.31 8.59
C PHE A 38 2.80 5.55 9.87
N ARG A 39 2.34 6.23 10.93
CA ARG A 39 1.93 5.56 12.17
C ARG A 39 0.71 4.66 11.97
N LEU A 40 -0.29 5.14 11.24
CA LEU A 40 -1.49 4.37 10.90
C LEU A 40 -1.12 3.11 10.12
N ASN A 41 -0.29 3.25 9.08
CA ASN A 41 0.18 2.13 8.26
C ASN A 41 0.87 1.06 9.12
N ALA A 42 1.75 1.44 10.04
CA ALA A 42 2.40 0.49 10.93
C ALA A 42 1.37 -0.30 11.77
N ARG A 43 0.38 0.38 12.36
CA ARG A 43 -0.67 -0.28 13.16
C ARG A 43 -1.59 -1.17 12.34
N VAL A 44 -1.93 -0.75 11.12
CA VAL A 44 -2.72 -1.57 10.20
C VAL A 44 -1.95 -2.82 9.77
N LEU A 45 -0.65 -2.71 9.49
CA LEU A 45 0.18 -3.86 9.13
C LEU A 45 0.34 -4.85 10.30
N ASP A 46 0.53 -4.35 11.54
CA ASP A 46 0.57 -5.19 12.74
C ASP A 46 -0.73 -5.98 12.92
N ALA A 47 -1.88 -5.30 12.80
CA ALA A 47 -3.19 -5.94 12.87
C ALA A 47 -3.40 -6.94 11.71
N ALA A 48 -3.04 -6.55 10.49
CA ALA A 48 -3.16 -7.41 9.30
C ALA A 48 -2.33 -8.69 9.44
N GLN A 49 -1.12 -8.62 10.04
CA GLN A 49 -0.29 -9.81 10.27
C GLN A 49 -0.96 -10.81 11.23
N GLN A 50 -1.63 -10.30 12.26
CA GLN A 50 -2.36 -11.16 13.22
C GLN A 50 -3.62 -11.76 12.60
N LEU A 51 -4.39 -10.95 11.86
CA LEU A 51 -5.64 -11.38 11.22
C LEU A 51 -5.39 -12.37 10.08
N ALA A 52 -4.36 -12.14 9.26
CA ALA A 52 -4.00 -12.99 8.13
C ALA A 52 -3.64 -14.42 8.55
N ALA A 53 -3.15 -14.61 9.77
CA ALA A 53 -2.81 -15.93 10.32
C ALA A 53 -4.03 -16.89 10.36
N ALA A 54 -5.25 -16.36 10.50
CA ALA A 54 -6.48 -17.18 10.48
C ALA A 54 -6.69 -17.92 9.14
N GLY A 55 -6.19 -17.36 8.03
CA GLY A 55 -6.19 -18.01 6.71
C GLY A 55 -4.85 -18.67 6.34
N GLY A 56 -3.91 -18.79 7.28
CA GLY A 56 -2.57 -19.31 7.01
C GLY A 56 -1.71 -18.39 6.13
N LEU A 57 -2.04 -17.10 6.07
CA LEU A 57 -1.34 -16.12 5.23
C LEU A 57 -0.47 -15.17 6.08
N THR A 58 0.48 -14.52 5.43
CA THR A 58 1.09 -13.28 5.93
C THR A 58 0.26 -12.07 5.48
N ALA A 59 0.44 -10.91 6.14
CA ALA A 59 -0.20 -9.67 5.71
C ALA A 59 0.08 -9.35 4.23
N ALA A 60 1.33 -9.52 3.80
CA ALA A 60 1.75 -9.26 2.42
C ALA A 60 1.08 -10.23 1.41
N TRP A 61 0.91 -11.49 1.75
CA TRP A 61 0.19 -12.45 0.91
C TRP A 61 -1.29 -12.14 0.82
N TRP A 62 -1.91 -11.80 1.96
CA TRP A 62 -3.30 -11.36 1.99
C TRP A 62 -3.52 -10.11 1.12
N GLN A 63 -2.60 -9.13 1.20
CA GLN A 63 -2.66 -7.92 0.39
C GLN A 63 -2.61 -8.22 -1.12
N VAL A 64 -1.67 -9.07 -1.57
CA VAL A 64 -1.55 -9.42 -3.00
C VAL A 64 -2.75 -10.26 -3.46
N LEU A 65 -3.17 -11.24 -2.68
CA LEU A 65 -4.33 -12.08 -3.01
C LEU A 65 -5.62 -11.25 -3.02
N GLY A 66 -5.78 -10.32 -2.07
CA GLY A 66 -6.88 -9.36 -2.03
C GLY A 66 -6.96 -8.46 -3.27
N GLY A 67 -5.81 -8.20 -3.89
CA GLY A 67 -5.73 -7.44 -5.14
C GLY A 67 -6.38 -8.11 -6.36
N VAL A 68 -6.66 -9.42 -6.30
CA VAL A 68 -7.21 -10.23 -7.40
C VAL A 68 -8.51 -10.97 -7.06
N LEU A 69 -9.15 -10.65 -5.93
CA LEU A 69 -10.36 -11.33 -5.48
C LEU A 69 -11.57 -11.06 -6.36
N ASP A 70 -11.74 -9.83 -6.81
CA ASP A 70 -12.88 -9.38 -7.61
C ASP A 70 -12.71 -9.75 -9.10
N GLN A 71 -11.46 -9.79 -9.59
CA GLN A 71 -11.11 -10.19 -10.96
C GLN A 71 -9.60 -10.46 -11.09
N PRO A 72 -9.19 -11.29 -12.06
CA PRO A 72 -7.78 -11.49 -12.40
C PRO A 72 -7.12 -10.17 -12.84
N ARG A 73 -5.86 -9.95 -12.42
CA ARG A 73 -5.08 -8.75 -12.74
C ARG A 73 -3.64 -9.08 -13.05
N THR A 74 -3.01 -8.23 -13.84
CA THR A 74 -1.56 -8.29 -14.03
C THR A 74 -0.82 -7.86 -12.74
N VAL A 75 0.42 -8.33 -12.57
CA VAL A 75 1.30 -7.90 -11.47
C VAL A 75 1.41 -6.38 -11.38
N ALA A 76 1.45 -5.69 -12.53
CA ALA A 76 1.51 -4.23 -12.57
C ALA A 76 0.25 -3.55 -12.04
N GLU A 77 -0.93 -4.10 -12.33
CA GLU A 77 -2.21 -3.59 -11.81
C GLU A 77 -2.33 -3.84 -10.31
N VAL A 78 -1.94 -5.03 -9.82
CA VAL A 78 -1.91 -5.33 -8.39
C VAL A 78 -0.95 -4.39 -7.66
N SER A 79 0.24 -4.14 -8.24
CA SER A 79 1.23 -3.21 -7.70
C SER A 79 0.65 -1.80 -7.49
N ARG A 80 0.02 -1.23 -8.53
CA ARG A 80 -0.63 0.09 -8.43
C ARG A 80 -1.78 0.12 -7.42
N ARG A 81 -2.65 -0.92 -7.45
CA ARG A 81 -3.82 -1.01 -6.56
C ARG A 81 -3.45 -1.11 -5.09
N MET A 82 -2.35 -1.84 -4.78
CA MET A 82 -1.95 -2.16 -3.41
C MET A 82 -0.81 -1.29 -2.88
N GLY A 83 -0.25 -0.39 -3.70
CA GLY A 83 0.88 0.44 -3.30
C GLY A 83 2.15 -0.36 -2.98
N VAL A 84 2.32 -1.53 -3.59
CA VAL A 84 3.46 -2.44 -3.38
C VAL A 84 4.34 -2.45 -4.63
N SER A 85 5.66 -2.56 -4.47
CA SER A 85 6.56 -2.60 -5.62
C SER A 85 6.26 -3.79 -6.55
N ARG A 86 6.45 -3.61 -7.87
CA ARG A 86 6.20 -4.68 -8.86
C ARG A 86 6.99 -5.95 -8.56
N GLN A 87 8.26 -5.83 -8.14
CA GLN A 87 9.07 -6.98 -7.75
C GLN A 87 8.55 -7.66 -6.50
N GLY A 88 8.09 -6.88 -5.49
CA GLY A 88 7.45 -7.42 -4.29
C GLY A 88 6.19 -8.23 -4.62
N VAL A 89 5.32 -7.66 -5.48
CA VAL A 89 4.11 -8.37 -5.93
C VAL A 89 4.46 -9.64 -6.71
N LEU A 90 5.42 -9.59 -7.65
CA LEU A 90 5.83 -10.75 -8.44
C LEU A 90 6.29 -11.90 -7.54
N ARG A 91 7.22 -11.61 -6.62
CA ARG A 91 7.74 -12.61 -5.67
C ARG A 91 6.62 -13.24 -4.82
N ILE A 92 5.67 -12.45 -4.37
CA ILE A 92 4.54 -12.95 -3.56
C ILE A 92 3.56 -13.74 -4.45
N ALA A 93 3.30 -13.29 -5.66
CA ALA A 93 2.45 -14.00 -6.62
C ALA A 93 2.99 -15.40 -6.92
N ASP A 94 4.30 -15.53 -7.17
CA ASP A 94 4.96 -16.81 -7.42
C ASP A 94 4.80 -17.76 -6.20
N LEU A 95 4.98 -17.26 -4.97
CA LEU A 95 4.77 -18.03 -3.74
C LEU A 95 3.29 -18.45 -3.55
N LEU A 96 2.35 -17.58 -3.90
CA LEU A 96 0.92 -17.92 -3.83
C LEU A 96 0.54 -19.00 -4.87
N VAL A 97 1.14 -18.93 -6.06
CA VAL A 97 0.94 -19.94 -7.12
C VAL A 97 1.57 -21.27 -6.70
N GLU A 98 2.79 -21.27 -6.19
CA GLU A 98 3.46 -22.47 -5.65
C GLU A 98 2.62 -23.17 -4.57
N ARG A 99 1.90 -22.40 -3.76
CA ARG A 99 1.01 -22.92 -2.71
C ARG A 99 -0.41 -23.25 -3.19
N GLY A 100 -0.70 -23.05 -4.46
CA GLY A 100 -2.01 -23.31 -5.04
C GLY A 100 -3.11 -22.31 -4.61
N LEU A 101 -2.75 -21.17 -4.02
CA LEU A 101 -3.69 -20.13 -3.59
C LEU A 101 -4.02 -19.13 -4.69
N ALA A 102 -3.18 -19.06 -5.71
CA ALA A 102 -3.38 -18.29 -6.93
C ALA A 102 -2.92 -19.12 -8.15
N GLU A 103 -3.25 -18.64 -9.32
CA GLU A 103 -2.79 -19.22 -10.60
C GLU A 103 -2.51 -18.10 -11.60
N TYR A 104 -1.59 -18.34 -12.54
CA TYR A 104 -1.40 -17.47 -13.69
C TYR A 104 -2.30 -17.90 -14.84
N ARG A 105 -3.02 -16.94 -15.43
CA ARG A 105 -3.88 -17.11 -16.60
C ARG A 105 -3.36 -16.32 -17.79
N THR A 106 -3.64 -16.79 -18.99
CA THR A 106 -3.36 -16.05 -20.22
C THR A 106 -4.13 -14.73 -20.23
N ASN A 107 -3.44 -13.64 -20.58
CA ASN A 107 -4.07 -12.35 -20.76
C ASN A 107 -4.46 -12.16 -22.24
N PRO A 108 -5.75 -12.09 -22.57
CA PRO A 108 -6.20 -11.91 -23.95
C PRO A 108 -5.80 -10.56 -24.55
N ALA A 109 -5.63 -9.54 -23.69
CA ALA A 109 -5.25 -8.18 -24.13
C ALA A 109 -3.74 -8.02 -24.34
N HIS A 110 -2.91 -8.85 -23.65
CA HIS A 110 -1.45 -8.71 -23.68
C HIS A 110 -0.76 -10.06 -23.52
N ARG A 111 -0.28 -10.67 -24.62
CA ARG A 111 0.36 -12.01 -24.62
C ARG A 111 1.58 -12.15 -23.70
N ARG A 112 2.28 -11.06 -23.36
CA ARG A 112 3.48 -11.08 -22.50
C ARG A 112 3.20 -10.83 -21.01
N ALA A 113 2.01 -10.37 -20.65
CA ALA A 113 1.63 -10.06 -19.27
C ALA A 113 0.54 -11.00 -18.80
N GLN A 114 0.91 -12.00 -18.00
CA GLN A 114 -0.06 -12.94 -17.42
C GLN A 114 -0.95 -12.24 -16.38
N LEU A 115 -2.15 -12.77 -16.21
CA LEU A 115 -3.08 -12.37 -15.16
C LEU A 115 -2.91 -13.32 -13.96
N LEU A 116 -2.70 -12.75 -12.79
CA LEU A 116 -2.81 -13.47 -11.52
C LEU A 116 -4.29 -13.58 -11.17
N ALA A 117 -4.76 -14.77 -10.84
CA ALA A 117 -6.12 -15.08 -10.44
C ALA A 117 -6.15 -15.84 -9.11
N CYS A 118 -7.16 -15.58 -8.28
CA CYS A 118 -7.38 -16.33 -7.05
C CYS A 118 -7.96 -17.74 -7.40
N THR A 119 -7.49 -18.78 -6.71
CA THR A 119 -8.06 -20.14 -6.80
C THR A 119 -9.13 -20.34 -5.73
N GLU A 120 -9.87 -21.46 -5.78
CA GLU A 120 -10.82 -21.84 -4.72
C GLU A 120 -10.13 -21.95 -3.35
N ALA A 121 -8.91 -22.48 -3.29
CA ALA A 121 -8.13 -22.54 -2.08
C ALA A 121 -7.75 -21.13 -1.57
N GLY A 122 -7.44 -20.21 -2.49
CA GLY A 122 -7.20 -18.81 -2.16
C GLY A 122 -8.46 -18.12 -1.61
N TYR A 123 -9.61 -18.31 -2.25
CA TYR A 123 -10.89 -17.79 -1.75
C TYR A 123 -11.23 -18.35 -0.37
N TRP A 124 -10.97 -19.64 -0.14
CA TRP A 124 -11.16 -20.24 1.18
C TRP A 124 -10.28 -19.60 2.25
N ALA A 125 -9.00 -19.40 1.99
CA ALA A 125 -8.08 -18.74 2.91
C ALA A 125 -8.57 -17.33 3.25
N ILE A 126 -9.00 -16.55 2.26
CA ILE A 126 -9.58 -15.22 2.47
C ILE A 126 -10.86 -15.27 3.29
N ARG A 127 -11.70 -16.28 3.08
CA ARG A 127 -12.93 -16.47 3.86
C ARG A 127 -12.64 -16.69 5.34
N GLN A 128 -11.61 -17.47 5.68
CA GLN A 128 -11.17 -17.67 7.06
C GLN A 128 -10.71 -16.34 7.70
N ILE A 129 -9.99 -15.52 6.95
CA ILE A 129 -9.58 -14.19 7.40
C ILE A 129 -10.80 -13.29 7.62
N ALA A 130 -11.78 -13.32 6.71
CA ALA A 130 -12.98 -12.48 6.81
C ALA A 130 -13.79 -12.75 8.10
N VAL A 131 -13.83 -14.00 8.57
CA VAL A 131 -14.51 -14.39 9.81
C VAL A 131 -13.96 -13.62 11.04
N VAL A 132 -12.67 -13.37 11.09
CA VAL A 132 -12.02 -12.63 12.20
C VAL A 132 -11.89 -11.14 11.93
N THR A 133 -11.80 -10.75 10.65
CA THR A 133 -11.59 -9.35 10.25
C THR A 133 -12.87 -8.54 10.36
N HIS A 134 -14.02 -9.06 9.94
CA HIS A 134 -15.28 -8.30 9.97
C HIS A 134 -15.64 -7.83 11.40
N PRO A 135 -15.67 -8.68 12.44
CA PRO A 135 -15.93 -8.22 13.79
C PRO A 135 -14.89 -7.21 14.32
N TRP A 136 -13.63 -7.36 13.86
CA TRP A 136 -12.57 -6.42 14.23
C TRP A 136 -12.78 -5.05 13.57
N THR A 137 -13.08 -5.01 12.27
CA THR A 137 -13.35 -3.77 11.54
C THR A 137 -14.60 -3.08 12.04
N ASP A 138 -15.67 -3.82 12.33
CA ASP A 138 -16.92 -3.29 12.87
C ASP A 138 -16.67 -2.58 14.20
N ARG A 139 -15.99 -3.25 15.15
CA ARG A 139 -15.67 -2.67 16.46
C ARG A 139 -14.83 -1.37 16.34
N ILE A 140 -13.83 -1.32 15.46
CA ILE A 140 -13.03 -0.11 15.26
C ILE A 140 -13.85 0.96 14.52
N GLY A 141 -14.61 0.56 13.51
CA GLY A 141 -15.45 1.44 12.72
C GLY A 141 -16.54 2.13 13.54
N GLU A 142 -17.16 1.41 14.49
CA GLU A 142 -18.15 1.97 15.42
C GLU A 142 -17.54 3.03 16.34
N GLN A 143 -16.30 2.84 16.80
CA GLN A 143 -15.62 3.83 17.65
C GLN A 143 -15.29 5.13 16.94
N VAL A 144 -14.96 5.06 15.64
CA VAL A 144 -14.64 6.24 14.81
C VAL A 144 -15.92 6.88 14.25
N GLY A 145 -16.89 6.06 13.89
CA GLY A 145 -18.15 6.49 13.27
C GLY A 145 -18.11 6.49 11.74
N ALA A 146 -19.20 6.02 11.15
CA ALA A 146 -19.31 5.86 9.70
C ALA A 146 -19.22 7.18 8.91
N ALA A 147 -19.67 8.29 9.48
CA ALA A 147 -19.61 9.61 8.84
C ALA A 147 -18.16 10.11 8.70
N ASP A 148 -17.39 9.99 9.78
CA ASP A 148 -15.99 10.42 9.80
C ASP A 148 -15.12 9.53 8.91
N LEU A 149 -15.34 8.20 8.95
CA LEU A 149 -14.66 7.27 8.04
C LEU A 149 -14.95 7.56 6.56
N ARG A 150 -16.19 7.94 6.22
CA ARG A 150 -16.55 8.31 4.84
C ARG A 150 -15.82 9.58 4.39
N SER A 151 -15.77 10.59 5.26
CA SER A 151 -15.09 11.86 5.00
C SER A 151 -13.57 11.66 4.86
N LEU A 152 -13.00 10.87 5.76
CA LEU A 152 -11.59 10.48 5.71
C LEU A 152 -11.26 9.75 4.41
N LEU A 153 -12.05 8.73 4.04
CA LEU A 153 -11.84 7.96 2.82
C LEU A 153 -11.86 8.85 1.57
N ALA A 154 -12.84 9.74 1.45
CA ALA A 154 -12.94 10.67 0.31
C ALA A 154 -11.73 11.61 0.23
N THR A 155 -11.24 12.10 1.39
CA THR A 155 -10.07 12.97 1.45
C THR A 155 -8.79 12.21 1.11
N MET A 156 -8.59 10.99 1.62
CA MET A 156 -7.44 10.14 1.29
C MET A 156 -7.40 9.80 -0.21
N GLN A 157 -8.54 9.44 -0.81
CA GLN A 157 -8.62 9.15 -2.25
C GLN A 157 -8.25 10.36 -3.11
N ARG A 158 -8.70 11.57 -2.72
CA ARG A 158 -8.31 12.82 -3.38
C ARG A 158 -6.82 13.09 -3.23
N LEU A 159 -6.25 12.87 -2.05
CA LEU A 159 -4.82 13.07 -1.79
C LEU A 159 -3.96 12.12 -2.63
N VAL A 160 -4.32 10.83 -2.72
CA VAL A 160 -3.65 9.85 -3.59
C VAL A 160 -3.64 10.34 -5.04
N LYS A 161 -4.81 10.78 -5.55
CA LYS A 161 -4.91 11.28 -6.93
C LYS A 161 -4.02 12.52 -7.19
N VAL A 162 -3.93 13.44 -6.23
CA VAL A 162 -3.06 14.63 -6.36
C VAL A 162 -1.60 14.23 -6.39
N LEU A 163 -1.17 13.29 -5.54
CA LEU A 163 0.20 12.80 -5.52
C LEU A 163 0.57 12.07 -6.82
N GLU A 164 -0.31 11.22 -7.35
CA GLU A 164 -0.11 10.52 -8.65
C GLU A 164 0.06 11.51 -9.82
N THR A 165 -0.66 12.63 -9.80
CA THR A 165 -0.54 13.66 -10.85
C THR A 165 0.73 14.50 -10.69
N ALA A 166 1.17 14.79 -9.47
CA ALA A 166 2.42 15.52 -9.21
C ALA A 166 3.65 14.72 -9.69
N ASP A 167 3.71 13.42 -9.37
CA ASP A 167 4.78 12.52 -9.84
C ASP A 167 4.84 12.43 -11.38
N GLY A 168 3.69 12.49 -12.06
CA GLY A 168 3.60 12.48 -13.52
C GLY A 168 4.14 13.76 -14.18
N GLN A 169 4.04 14.90 -13.50
CA GLN A 169 4.55 16.19 -14.00
C GLN A 169 6.07 16.33 -13.81
N GLU A 170 6.62 15.86 -12.70
CA GLU A 170 8.07 15.87 -12.47
C GLU A 170 8.83 14.92 -13.42
N ASN A 171 8.29 13.73 -13.70
CA ASN A 171 8.88 12.79 -14.67
C ASN A 171 8.77 13.24 -16.13
N SER A 172 7.92 14.23 -16.46
CA SER A 172 7.79 14.79 -17.82
C SER A 172 8.69 16.00 -18.05
N ALA A 173 9.32 16.51 -16.98
CA ALA A 173 10.19 17.69 -17.00
C ALA A 173 11.70 17.34 -16.92
N LEU A 174 12.04 16.05 -16.82
CA LEU A 174 13.41 15.47 -16.88
C LEU A 174 13.64 14.77 -18.21
#